data_ec6327606d3befc8edd5e44bd4d6a974
#
_entry.id   ec6327606d3befc8edd5e44bd4d6a974
#
_cell.length_a   1.000
_cell.length_b   1.000
_cell.length_c   1.000
_cell.angle_alpha   90.00
_cell.angle_beta   90.00
_cell.angle_gamma   90.00
#
_symmetry.space_group_name_H-M   'P 1'
#
loop_
_entity.id
_entity.type
_entity.pdbx_description
1 polymer ?
#
loop_
_entity_poly.entity_id
_entity_poly.type
_entity_poly.pdbx_seq_one_letter_code
_entity_poly.pdbx_strand_id
1 'polypeptide(L)'
;MLVVAVCVGSGLAHVGTSTMPFQIGALVDGGGRSAAQTGLFGFLEVGALAASMILVSNWVDRIAPRTIAVAGCCLAALANLGLHYTQALYGQLLLASVAGTGYGFVFAATVSGAAASQEPDRIYAIGNGGALLIVVALMATLPRAAAQWGTLGIFIALAGLAIFCAPFLLGFSAARRTEMPQLSAWRVHGAWGLLFAWAAFSTGTGALYAYSERIGRSIALPPAQIASVLSAGVFVGVLGTGCAAVLGRRLNRAWALSIGICGSGLSCLLLGFATHLVVFAAGVFVYWVFYMFLYSYLLGTAAVLDPTGKVGTLGGGLERLGYALGAGLGGIFAEHWGYASTGLLGFLGCLAAAAIGFPSLFRVLRPHAAASADRPLRAERLDLRP
;
A
#
# COMPACT_ATOMS: atom_id res chain seq x y z
N MET A 1 -6.14 24.17 -3.61
CA MET A 1 -7.25 23.19 -3.52
C MET A 1 -6.84 21.80 -4.00
N LEU A 2 -6.25 21.65 -5.22
CA LEU A 2 -5.82 20.34 -5.74
C LEU A 2 -4.86 19.59 -4.80
N VAL A 3 -3.84 20.25 -4.24
CA VAL A 3 -2.87 19.63 -3.31
C VAL A 3 -3.58 19.01 -2.11
N VAL A 4 -4.52 19.73 -1.51
CA VAL A 4 -5.30 19.22 -0.36
C VAL A 4 -6.15 18.03 -0.78
N ALA A 5 -6.82 18.11 -1.94
CA ALA A 5 -7.60 16.99 -2.48
C ALA A 5 -6.75 15.75 -2.71
N VAL A 6 -5.51 15.91 -3.22
CA VAL A 6 -4.58 14.80 -3.43
C VAL A 6 -4.09 14.21 -2.10
N CYS A 7 -3.75 15.04 -1.09
CA CYS A 7 -3.37 14.56 0.24
C CYS A 7 -4.48 13.73 0.88
N VAL A 8 -5.70 14.27 0.87
CA VAL A 8 -6.88 13.63 1.45
C VAL A 8 -7.28 12.37 0.66
N GLY A 9 -7.27 12.46 -0.67
CA GLY A 9 -7.57 11.32 -1.54
C GLY A 9 -6.55 10.19 -1.39
N SER A 10 -5.25 10.51 -1.34
CA SER A 10 -4.20 9.53 -1.05
C SER A 10 -4.38 8.91 0.33
N GLY A 11 -4.71 9.71 1.36
CA GLY A 11 -4.99 9.21 2.71
C GLY A 11 -6.11 8.20 2.71
N LEU A 12 -7.27 8.55 2.15
CA LEU A 12 -8.43 7.65 2.06
C LEU A 12 -8.14 6.37 1.25
N ALA A 13 -7.39 6.49 0.17
CA ALA A 13 -7.02 5.35 -0.66
C ALA A 13 -6.16 4.31 0.09
N HIS A 14 -5.39 4.75 1.09
CA HIS A 14 -4.54 3.86 1.89
C HIS A 14 -5.22 3.36 3.17
N VAL A 15 -6.39 3.88 3.53
CA VAL A 15 -7.09 3.51 4.78
C VAL A 15 -7.33 2.00 4.84
N GLY A 16 -7.94 1.38 3.83
CA GLY A 16 -8.25 -0.04 3.84
C GLY A 16 -7.03 -0.92 4.13
N THR A 17 -5.92 -0.69 3.41
CA THR A 17 -4.69 -1.48 3.60
C THR A 17 -3.97 -1.16 4.91
N SER A 18 -3.86 0.12 5.27
CA SER A 18 -3.10 0.54 6.46
C SER A 18 -3.80 0.19 7.77
N THR A 19 -5.14 0.22 7.79
CA THR A 19 -5.93 -0.12 9.00
C THR A 19 -6.39 -1.57 9.03
N MET A 20 -6.04 -2.38 8.03
CA MET A 20 -6.42 -3.79 7.96
C MET A 20 -6.13 -4.58 9.24
N PRO A 21 -5.00 -4.41 9.93
CA PRO A 21 -4.77 -5.11 11.20
C PRO A 21 -5.85 -4.85 12.24
N PHE A 22 -6.33 -3.60 12.33
CA PHE A 22 -7.39 -3.23 13.28
C PHE A 22 -8.76 -3.71 12.81
N GLN A 23 -9.04 -3.70 11.51
CA GLN A 23 -10.29 -4.21 10.94
C GLN A 23 -10.44 -5.71 11.21
N ILE A 24 -9.37 -6.49 10.94
CA ILE A 24 -9.30 -7.92 11.25
C ILE A 24 -9.49 -8.13 12.77
N GLY A 25 -8.77 -7.36 13.58
CA GLY A 25 -8.91 -7.43 15.04
C GLY A 25 -10.33 -7.21 15.52
N ALA A 26 -11.00 -6.18 15.02
CA ALA A 26 -12.38 -5.85 15.39
C ALA A 26 -13.38 -6.94 14.96
N LEU A 27 -13.19 -7.53 13.79
CA LEU A 27 -14.06 -8.61 13.30
C LEU A 27 -13.88 -9.91 14.09
N VAL A 28 -12.66 -10.21 14.52
CA VAL A 28 -12.40 -11.38 15.41
C VAL A 28 -13.02 -11.14 16.79
N ASP A 29 -12.71 -10.01 17.43
CA ASP A 29 -13.10 -9.73 18.82
C ASP A 29 -14.58 -9.34 18.97
N GLY A 30 -15.13 -8.55 18.01
CA GLY A 30 -16.50 -8.05 18.05
C GLY A 30 -17.47 -8.81 17.17
N GLY A 31 -16.98 -9.38 16.06
CA GLY A 31 -17.79 -10.13 15.12
C GLY A 31 -17.75 -11.66 15.32
N GLY A 32 -16.87 -12.17 16.19
CA GLY A 32 -16.69 -13.61 16.42
C GLY A 32 -16.20 -14.35 15.15
N ARG A 33 -15.44 -13.67 14.29
CA ARG A 33 -14.98 -14.24 13.01
C ARG A 33 -13.70 -15.03 13.17
N SER A 34 -13.59 -16.13 12.41
CA SER A 34 -12.34 -16.86 12.32
C SER A 34 -11.27 -16.08 11.55
N ALA A 35 -10.00 -16.50 11.67
CA ALA A 35 -8.91 -15.87 10.93
C ALA A 35 -9.09 -16.00 9.41
N ALA A 36 -9.59 -17.15 8.91
CA ALA A 36 -9.87 -17.33 7.49
C ALA A 36 -11.02 -16.43 7.00
N GLN A 37 -12.08 -16.26 7.79
CA GLN A 37 -13.18 -15.36 7.46
C GLN A 37 -12.73 -13.90 7.38
N THR A 38 -11.88 -13.47 8.31
CA THR A 38 -11.31 -12.11 8.29
C THR A 38 -10.26 -11.93 7.19
N GLY A 39 -9.55 -12.99 6.84
CA GLY A 39 -8.69 -13.02 5.65
C GLY A 39 -9.47 -12.84 4.36
N LEU A 40 -10.62 -13.51 4.23
CA LEU A 40 -11.54 -13.33 3.10
C LEU A 40 -12.10 -11.90 3.04
N PHE A 41 -12.41 -11.31 4.20
CA PHE A 41 -12.80 -9.90 4.29
C PHE A 41 -11.71 -8.99 3.70
N GLY A 42 -10.47 -9.12 4.16
CA GLY A 42 -9.33 -8.34 3.66
C GLY A 42 -9.04 -8.57 2.17
N PHE A 43 -9.15 -9.83 1.71
CA PHE A 43 -9.05 -10.16 0.29
C PHE A 43 -10.09 -9.43 -0.55
N LEU A 44 -11.35 -9.43 -0.12
CA LEU A 44 -12.44 -8.78 -0.85
C LEU A 44 -12.34 -7.26 -0.81
N GLU A 45 -11.98 -6.66 0.32
CA GLU A 45 -11.83 -5.21 0.42
C GLU A 45 -10.70 -4.71 -0.48
N VAL A 46 -9.49 -5.25 -0.33
CA VAL A 46 -8.33 -4.77 -1.11
C VAL A 46 -8.37 -5.26 -2.55
N GLY A 47 -8.94 -6.44 -2.79
CA GLY A 47 -9.18 -6.95 -4.14
C GLY A 47 -10.18 -6.08 -4.91
N ALA A 48 -11.27 -5.66 -4.28
CA ALA A 48 -12.24 -4.75 -4.87
C ALA A 48 -11.63 -3.35 -5.11
N LEU A 49 -10.77 -2.86 -4.20
CA LEU A 49 -10.00 -1.64 -4.41
C LEU A 49 -9.15 -1.74 -5.68
N ALA A 50 -8.37 -2.81 -5.82
CA ALA A 50 -7.51 -3.01 -6.99
C ALA A 50 -8.32 -3.15 -8.28
N ALA A 51 -9.37 -3.95 -8.26
CA ALA A 51 -10.25 -4.16 -9.41
C ALA A 51 -10.94 -2.87 -9.85
N SER A 52 -11.47 -2.10 -8.91
CA SER A 52 -12.15 -0.83 -9.20
C SER A 52 -11.20 0.23 -9.75
N MET A 53 -9.95 0.29 -9.28
CA MET A 53 -8.92 1.14 -9.88
C MET A 53 -8.70 0.82 -11.37
N ILE A 54 -8.58 -0.46 -11.70
CA ILE A 54 -8.35 -0.92 -13.09
C ILE A 54 -9.59 -0.62 -13.95
N LEU A 55 -10.77 -0.91 -13.45
CA LEU A 55 -12.02 -0.68 -14.19
C LEU A 55 -12.26 0.80 -14.44
N VAL A 56 -12.10 1.63 -13.41
CA VAL A 56 -12.34 3.08 -13.51
C VAL A 56 -11.28 3.75 -14.37
N SER A 57 -10.06 3.23 -14.45
CA SER A 57 -9.01 3.79 -15.32
C SER A 57 -9.46 3.88 -16.79
N ASN A 58 -10.32 2.96 -17.23
CA ASN A 58 -10.90 2.98 -18.59
C ASN A 58 -12.01 4.03 -18.76
N TRP A 59 -12.52 4.61 -17.68
CA TRP A 59 -13.66 5.54 -17.68
C TRP A 59 -13.29 6.93 -17.14
N VAL A 60 -12.08 7.09 -16.61
CA VAL A 60 -11.57 8.36 -16.05
C VAL A 60 -11.64 9.51 -17.07
N ASP A 61 -11.51 9.20 -18.36
CA ASP A 61 -11.60 10.19 -19.43
C ASP A 61 -13.05 10.63 -19.68
N ARG A 62 -14.03 9.83 -19.28
CA ARG A 62 -15.47 10.08 -19.48
C ARG A 62 -16.15 10.73 -18.29
N ILE A 63 -15.62 10.55 -17.09
CA ILE A 63 -16.22 11.02 -15.83
C ILE A 63 -15.23 11.96 -15.15
N ALA A 64 -15.71 13.10 -14.65
CA ALA A 64 -14.86 14.05 -13.94
C ALA A 64 -14.22 13.43 -12.69
N PRO A 65 -12.93 13.63 -12.42
CA PRO A 65 -12.24 13.10 -11.24
C PRO A 65 -12.95 13.44 -9.93
N ARG A 66 -13.51 14.64 -9.81
CA ARG A 66 -14.34 15.08 -8.69
C ARG A 66 -15.52 14.12 -8.42
N THR A 67 -16.27 13.77 -9.46
CA THR A 67 -17.45 12.89 -9.34
C THR A 67 -17.04 11.49 -8.88
N ILE A 68 -15.96 10.95 -9.47
CA ILE A 68 -15.43 9.64 -9.08
C ILE A 68 -14.98 9.65 -7.61
N ALA A 69 -14.23 10.69 -7.18
CA ALA A 69 -13.74 10.79 -5.81
C ALA A 69 -14.87 10.91 -4.80
N VAL A 70 -15.86 11.77 -5.05
CA VAL A 70 -17.01 11.95 -4.13
C VAL A 70 -17.87 10.68 -4.07
N ALA A 71 -18.17 10.05 -5.21
CA ALA A 71 -18.91 8.79 -5.24
C ALA A 71 -18.18 7.68 -4.46
N GLY A 72 -16.86 7.55 -4.67
CA GLY A 72 -16.01 6.61 -3.94
C GLY A 72 -16.01 6.87 -2.42
N CYS A 73 -15.92 8.14 -2.04
CA CYS A 73 -15.96 8.55 -0.63
C CYS A 73 -17.33 8.21 0.02
N CYS A 74 -18.43 8.49 -0.66
CA CYS A 74 -19.77 8.12 -0.20
C CYS A 74 -19.93 6.60 -0.06
N LEU A 75 -19.46 5.83 -1.03
CA LEU A 75 -19.49 4.36 -0.98
C LEU A 75 -18.67 3.85 0.23
N ALA A 76 -17.46 4.35 0.43
CA ALA A 76 -16.63 3.97 1.56
C ALA A 76 -17.29 4.35 2.91
N ALA A 77 -17.86 5.54 3.03
CA ALA A 77 -18.55 5.98 4.24
C ALA A 77 -19.75 5.10 4.58
N LEU A 78 -20.63 4.86 3.60
CA LEU A 78 -21.83 4.05 3.78
C LEU A 78 -21.50 2.59 4.09
N ALA A 79 -20.51 2.03 3.40
CA ALA A 79 -20.08 0.65 3.63
C ALA A 79 -19.47 0.48 5.03
N ASN A 80 -18.58 1.37 5.47
CA ASN A 80 -18.02 1.31 6.82
C ASN A 80 -19.10 1.53 7.90
N LEU A 81 -20.04 2.45 7.68
CA LEU A 81 -21.14 2.60 8.60
C LEU A 81 -22.00 1.32 8.66
N GLY A 82 -22.28 0.69 7.52
CA GLY A 82 -22.97 -0.59 7.44
C GLY A 82 -22.22 -1.72 8.17
N LEU A 83 -20.89 -1.76 8.08
CA LEU A 83 -20.03 -2.75 8.76
C LEU A 83 -20.18 -2.69 10.29
N HIS A 84 -20.36 -1.50 10.86
CA HIS A 84 -20.59 -1.35 12.29
C HIS A 84 -21.87 -2.06 12.76
N TYR A 85 -22.95 -1.99 11.97
CA TYR A 85 -24.25 -2.55 12.35
C TYR A 85 -24.48 -3.98 11.85
N THR A 86 -23.65 -4.48 10.93
CA THR A 86 -23.86 -5.78 10.29
C THR A 86 -23.16 -6.89 11.04
N GLN A 87 -23.93 -7.87 11.56
CA GLN A 87 -23.39 -9.07 12.19
C GLN A 87 -23.32 -10.28 11.25
N ALA A 88 -24.01 -10.25 10.10
CA ALA A 88 -24.02 -11.35 9.16
C ALA A 88 -22.70 -11.40 8.35
N LEU A 89 -22.04 -12.56 8.29
CA LEU A 89 -20.77 -12.72 7.57
C LEU A 89 -20.85 -12.25 6.11
N TYR A 90 -21.84 -12.74 5.37
CA TYR A 90 -22.01 -12.36 3.96
C TYR A 90 -22.26 -10.86 3.77
N GLY A 91 -23.00 -10.24 4.72
CA GLY A 91 -23.18 -8.79 4.75
C GLY A 91 -21.86 -8.04 4.95
N GLN A 92 -21.02 -8.51 5.88
CA GLN A 92 -19.68 -7.93 6.10
C GLN A 92 -18.77 -8.08 4.88
N LEU A 93 -18.80 -9.25 4.21
CA LEU A 93 -18.00 -9.51 3.00
C LEU A 93 -18.46 -8.62 1.83
N LEU A 94 -19.78 -8.45 1.66
CA LEU A 94 -20.33 -7.54 0.65
C LEU A 94 -19.92 -6.09 0.92
N LEU A 95 -20.09 -5.64 2.17
CA LEU A 95 -19.73 -4.28 2.56
C LEU A 95 -18.22 -4.01 2.47
N ALA A 96 -17.38 -5.02 2.75
CA ALA A 96 -15.93 -4.94 2.50
C ALA A 96 -15.64 -4.65 1.02
N SER A 97 -16.29 -5.38 0.11
CA SER A 97 -16.15 -5.17 -1.33
C SER A 97 -16.63 -3.77 -1.76
N VAL A 98 -17.70 -3.28 -1.17
CA VAL A 98 -18.22 -1.92 -1.43
C VAL A 98 -17.27 -0.86 -0.89
N ALA A 99 -16.74 -1.03 0.32
CA ALA A 99 -15.74 -0.12 0.90
C ALA A 99 -14.47 -0.06 0.05
N GLY A 100 -13.94 -1.22 -0.33
CA GLY A 100 -12.79 -1.34 -1.22
C GLY A 100 -13.01 -0.66 -2.57
N THR A 101 -14.18 -0.86 -3.19
CA THR A 101 -14.56 -0.17 -4.42
C THR A 101 -14.55 1.35 -4.23
N GLY A 102 -15.08 1.82 -3.11
CA GLY A 102 -15.07 3.24 -2.74
C GLY A 102 -13.65 3.80 -2.64
N TYR A 103 -12.76 3.11 -1.92
CA TYR A 103 -11.34 3.49 -1.81
C TYR A 103 -10.63 3.47 -3.17
N GLY A 104 -10.93 2.49 -4.02
CA GLY A 104 -10.36 2.41 -5.36
C GLY A 104 -10.80 3.55 -6.28
N PHE A 105 -12.04 3.99 -6.20
CA PHE A 105 -12.53 5.18 -6.91
C PHE A 105 -11.79 6.43 -6.46
N VAL A 106 -11.65 6.64 -5.15
CA VAL A 106 -10.90 7.78 -4.60
C VAL A 106 -9.45 7.73 -5.08
N PHE A 107 -8.83 6.55 -5.10
CA PHE A 107 -7.45 6.40 -5.55
C PHE A 107 -7.29 6.71 -7.04
N ALA A 108 -8.16 6.17 -7.89
CA ALA A 108 -8.15 6.45 -9.33
C ALA A 108 -8.30 7.95 -9.63
N ALA A 109 -9.21 8.62 -8.93
CA ALA A 109 -9.40 10.07 -9.05
C ALA A 109 -8.18 10.86 -8.56
N THR A 110 -7.53 10.40 -7.48
CA THR A 110 -6.33 11.02 -6.92
C THR A 110 -5.16 10.94 -7.89
N VAL A 111 -4.90 9.74 -8.43
CA VAL A 111 -3.85 9.51 -9.44
C VAL A 111 -4.11 10.35 -10.69
N SER A 112 -5.35 10.33 -11.19
CA SER A 112 -5.75 11.12 -12.35
C SER A 112 -5.60 12.62 -12.09
N GLY A 113 -6.04 13.11 -10.94
CA GLY A 113 -5.95 14.52 -10.55
C GLY A 113 -4.51 15.02 -10.41
N ALA A 114 -3.64 14.23 -9.79
CA ALA A 114 -2.23 14.56 -9.62
C ALA A 114 -1.48 14.56 -10.96
N ALA A 115 -1.73 13.56 -11.81
CA ALA A 115 -1.12 13.47 -13.14
C ALA A 115 -1.54 14.61 -14.09
N ALA A 116 -2.64 15.30 -13.83
CA ALA A 116 -3.09 16.46 -14.60
C ALA A 116 -2.41 17.78 -14.19
N SER A 117 -1.61 17.79 -13.12
CA SER A 117 -0.91 18.98 -12.63
C SER A 117 0.32 19.32 -13.49
N GLN A 118 0.82 20.55 -13.35
CA GLN A 118 2.05 20.96 -14.02
C GLN A 118 3.30 20.30 -13.45
N GLU A 119 3.27 19.90 -12.15
CA GLU A 119 4.36 19.24 -11.44
C GLU A 119 3.85 17.92 -10.78
N PRO A 120 3.55 16.87 -11.56
CA PRO A 120 2.94 15.65 -11.03
C PRO A 120 3.75 15.00 -9.91
N ASP A 121 5.07 14.89 -10.07
CA ASP A 121 5.96 14.24 -9.09
C ASP A 121 5.92 14.95 -7.74
N ARG A 122 5.92 16.28 -7.76
CA ARG A 122 5.81 17.09 -6.54
C ARG A 122 4.46 16.93 -5.87
N ILE A 123 3.39 16.90 -6.65
CA ILE A 123 2.03 16.70 -6.14
C ILE A 123 1.87 15.30 -5.53
N TYR A 124 2.42 14.27 -6.16
CA TYR A 124 2.44 12.92 -5.60
C TYR A 124 3.24 12.83 -4.30
N ALA A 125 4.42 13.46 -4.25
CA ALA A 125 5.26 13.45 -3.04
C ALA A 125 4.54 14.12 -1.86
N ILE A 126 3.95 15.30 -2.08
CA ILE A 126 3.16 16.01 -1.06
C ILE A 126 1.91 15.19 -0.68
N GLY A 127 1.23 14.61 -1.67
CA GLY A 127 0.05 13.78 -1.46
C GLY A 127 0.33 12.57 -0.56
N ASN A 128 1.40 11.86 -0.83
CA ASN A 128 1.82 10.71 -0.02
C ASN A 128 2.25 11.13 1.39
N GLY A 129 2.95 12.25 1.54
CA GLY A 129 3.28 12.80 2.85
C GLY A 129 2.04 13.17 3.68
N GLY A 130 1.05 13.83 3.05
CA GLY A 130 -0.23 14.14 3.67
C GLY A 130 -1.04 12.89 4.01
N ALA A 131 -1.03 11.89 3.12
CA ALA A 131 -1.67 10.59 3.36
C ALA A 131 -1.12 9.91 4.61
N LEU A 132 0.20 9.90 4.77
CA LEU A 132 0.87 9.32 5.92
C LEU A 132 0.38 9.93 7.24
N LEU A 133 0.29 11.27 7.30
CA LEU A 133 -0.20 11.96 8.49
C LEU A 133 -1.66 11.61 8.81
N ILE A 134 -2.51 11.52 7.79
CA ILE A 134 -3.92 11.12 7.95
C ILE A 134 -4.02 9.70 8.49
N VAL A 135 -3.26 8.76 7.91
CA VAL A 135 -3.26 7.35 8.34
C VAL A 135 -2.75 7.20 9.78
N VAL A 136 -1.65 7.86 10.13
CA VAL A 136 -1.09 7.81 11.49
C VAL A 136 -2.08 8.39 12.50
N ALA A 137 -2.69 9.54 12.20
CA ALA A 137 -3.70 10.15 13.06
C ALA A 137 -4.92 9.22 13.23
N LEU A 138 -5.40 8.61 12.15
CA LEU A 138 -6.50 7.66 12.20
C LEU A 138 -6.15 6.45 13.07
N MET A 139 -5.04 5.78 12.82
CA MET A 139 -4.63 4.58 13.57
C MET A 139 -4.53 4.86 15.09
N ALA A 140 -4.06 6.05 15.47
CA ALA A 140 -4.00 6.46 16.87
C ALA A 140 -5.40 6.66 17.50
N THR A 141 -6.44 6.91 16.72
CA THR A 141 -7.82 7.09 17.20
C THR A 141 -8.63 5.80 17.26
N LEU A 142 -8.26 4.76 16.49
CA LEU A 142 -9.03 3.51 16.39
C LEU A 142 -9.25 2.80 17.75
N PRO A 143 -8.27 2.70 18.66
CA PRO A 143 -8.53 2.09 19.96
C PRO A 143 -9.56 2.85 20.81
N ARG A 144 -9.59 4.20 20.68
CA ARG A 144 -10.60 5.03 21.37
C ARG A 144 -11.99 4.80 20.78
N ALA A 145 -12.09 4.70 19.46
CA ALA A 145 -13.34 4.40 18.79
C ALA A 145 -13.87 3.00 19.20
N ALA A 146 -13.00 1.99 19.27
CA ALA A 146 -13.35 0.67 19.75
C ALA A 146 -13.80 0.68 21.23
N ALA A 147 -13.16 1.46 22.09
CA ALA A 147 -13.53 1.58 23.49
C ALA A 147 -14.88 2.30 23.68
N GLN A 148 -15.19 3.29 22.84
CA GLN A 148 -16.39 4.12 22.97
C GLN A 148 -17.64 3.48 22.33
N TRP A 149 -17.48 2.83 21.18
CA TRP A 149 -18.60 2.29 20.37
C TRP A 149 -18.54 0.76 20.19
N GLY A 150 -17.79 0.07 21.06
CA GLY A 150 -17.55 -1.37 20.93
C GLY A 150 -16.49 -1.69 19.87
N THR A 151 -16.08 -2.95 19.81
CA THR A 151 -14.94 -3.38 18.93
C THR A 151 -15.17 -3.02 17.45
N LEU A 152 -16.41 -3.12 16.95
CA LEU A 152 -16.78 -2.70 15.59
C LEU A 152 -16.89 -1.17 15.45
N GLY A 153 -16.72 -0.39 16.52
CA GLY A 153 -16.70 1.07 16.49
C GLY A 153 -15.58 1.68 15.64
N ILE A 154 -14.54 0.91 15.32
CA ILE A 154 -13.51 1.34 14.38
C ILE A 154 -14.10 1.69 13.01
N PHE A 155 -15.13 0.98 12.57
CA PHE A 155 -15.79 1.27 11.29
C PHE A 155 -16.57 2.60 11.31
N ILE A 156 -17.02 3.06 12.49
CA ILE A 156 -17.56 4.43 12.65
C ILE A 156 -16.44 5.46 12.43
N ALA A 157 -15.25 5.21 12.97
CA ALA A 157 -14.11 6.11 12.77
C ALA A 157 -13.70 6.17 11.28
N LEU A 158 -13.69 5.02 10.58
CA LEU A 158 -13.41 4.96 9.14
C LEU A 158 -14.49 5.71 8.33
N ALA A 159 -15.76 5.52 8.64
CA ALA A 159 -16.88 6.24 8.02
C ALA A 159 -16.78 7.76 8.31
N GLY A 160 -16.52 8.12 9.56
CA GLY A 160 -16.33 9.51 9.98
C GLY A 160 -15.19 10.20 9.25
N LEU A 161 -14.06 9.52 9.07
CA LEU A 161 -12.95 10.04 8.26
C LEU A 161 -13.39 10.26 6.81
N ALA A 162 -14.07 9.31 6.20
CA ALA A 162 -14.54 9.45 4.83
C ALA A 162 -15.49 10.64 4.69
N ILE A 163 -16.44 10.81 5.60
CA ILE A 163 -17.37 11.95 5.62
C ILE A 163 -16.61 13.27 5.80
N PHE A 164 -15.66 13.32 6.74
CA PHE A 164 -14.83 14.50 6.98
C PHE A 164 -13.99 14.89 5.76
N CYS A 165 -13.51 13.90 5.02
CA CYS A 165 -12.67 14.10 3.83
C CYS A 165 -13.46 14.52 2.58
N ALA A 166 -14.76 14.20 2.50
CA ALA A 166 -15.57 14.43 1.31
C ALA A 166 -15.54 15.89 0.78
N PRO A 167 -15.64 16.95 1.61
CA PRO A 167 -15.57 18.33 1.13
C PRO A 167 -14.24 18.69 0.46
N PHE A 168 -13.14 18.10 0.93
CA PHE A 168 -11.80 18.38 0.37
C PHE A 168 -11.61 17.76 -1.01
N LEU A 169 -12.31 16.64 -1.30
CA LEU A 169 -12.28 16.00 -2.62
C LEU A 169 -12.95 16.84 -3.70
N LEU A 170 -13.76 17.84 -3.32
CA LEU A 170 -14.28 18.83 -4.26
C LEU A 170 -13.19 19.70 -4.89
N GLY A 171 -11.96 19.67 -4.35
CA GLY A 171 -10.79 20.31 -4.93
C GLY A 171 -10.25 19.63 -6.21
N PHE A 172 -10.74 18.43 -6.57
CA PHE A 172 -10.47 17.82 -7.88
C PHE A 172 -11.22 18.55 -9.00
N SER A 173 -10.70 18.44 -10.24
CA SER A 173 -11.32 19.04 -11.43
C SER A 173 -12.71 18.47 -11.66
N ALA A 174 -13.65 19.37 -12.00
CA ALA A 174 -14.97 19.02 -12.52
C ALA A 174 -14.96 18.75 -14.04
N ALA A 175 -13.88 19.09 -14.74
CA ALA A 175 -13.74 18.87 -16.17
C ALA A 175 -13.27 17.43 -16.47
N ARG A 176 -13.76 16.89 -17.59
CA ARG A 176 -13.30 15.60 -18.13
C ARG A 176 -11.90 15.74 -18.70
N ARG A 177 -11.14 14.64 -18.69
CA ARG A 177 -9.81 14.61 -19.32
C ARG A 177 -9.90 14.27 -20.80
N THR A 178 -8.96 14.82 -21.59
CA THR A 178 -8.75 14.40 -22.97
C THR A 178 -7.97 13.08 -23.01
N GLU A 179 -8.34 12.19 -23.92
CA GLU A 179 -7.77 10.85 -24.05
C GLU A 179 -6.24 10.88 -24.16
N MET A 180 -5.56 10.02 -23.39
CA MET A 180 -4.13 9.74 -23.56
C MET A 180 -3.95 8.38 -24.28
N PRO A 181 -2.99 8.28 -25.24
CA PRO A 181 -2.77 7.01 -25.95
C PRO A 181 -2.39 5.88 -25.01
N GLN A 182 -3.15 4.80 -25.04
CA GLN A 182 -2.85 3.60 -24.27
C GLN A 182 -1.85 2.73 -25.05
N LEU A 183 -0.62 2.63 -24.56
CA LEU A 183 0.37 1.68 -25.05
C LEU A 183 0.46 0.47 -24.08
N SER A 184 0.79 -0.73 -24.53
CA SER A 184 0.78 -1.97 -23.75
C SER A 184 2.06 -2.14 -22.92
N ALA A 185 1.94 -2.20 -21.58
CA ALA A 185 3.06 -2.44 -20.66
C ALA A 185 3.67 -3.86 -20.78
N TRP A 186 2.92 -4.80 -21.37
CA TRP A 186 3.26 -6.21 -21.44
C TRP A 186 4.44 -6.55 -22.36
N ARG A 187 4.90 -5.61 -23.17
CA ARG A 187 6.00 -5.80 -24.15
C ARG A 187 7.37 -5.32 -23.67
N VAL A 188 7.45 -4.81 -22.45
CA VAL A 188 8.72 -4.27 -21.91
C VAL A 188 9.59 -5.42 -21.42
N HIS A 189 10.81 -5.55 -21.97
CA HIS A 189 11.78 -6.57 -21.56
C HIS A 189 12.16 -6.39 -20.07
N GLY A 190 12.13 -7.48 -19.31
CA GLY A 190 12.43 -7.47 -17.86
C GLY A 190 11.28 -7.03 -16.95
N ALA A 191 10.19 -6.46 -17.49
CA ALA A 191 9.05 -6.05 -16.67
C ALA A 191 8.44 -7.21 -15.88
N TRP A 192 8.35 -8.40 -16.47
CA TRP A 192 7.81 -9.58 -15.81
C TRP A 192 8.52 -9.98 -14.52
N GLY A 193 9.87 -9.92 -14.54
CA GLY A 193 10.65 -10.21 -13.33
C GLY A 193 10.37 -9.21 -12.20
N LEU A 194 10.27 -7.92 -12.54
CA LEU A 194 9.93 -6.87 -11.59
C LEU A 194 8.49 -7.05 -11.07
N LEU A 195 7.53 -7.25 -11.96
CA LEU A 195 6.11 -7.38 -11.62
C LEU A 195 5.86 -8.62 -10.75
N PHE A 196 6.50 -9.75 -11.09
CA PHE A 196 6.43 -10.96 -10.28
C PHE A 196 7.05 -10.74 -8.89
N ALA A 197 8.25 -10.13 -8.83
CA ALA A 197 8.90 -9.84 -7.56
C ALA A 197 8.02 -8.93 -6.68
N TRP A 198 7.40 -7.92 -7.29
CA TRP A 198 6.52 -7.00 -6.57
C TRP A 198 5.27 -7.71 -6.04
N ALA A 199 4.59 -8.50 -6.89
CA ALA A 199 3.41 -9.27 -6.48
C ALA A 199 3.74 -10.29 -5.37
N ALA A 200 4.82 -11.06 -5.50
CA ALA A 200 5.24 -12.04 -4.50
C ALA A 200 5.61 -11.40 -3.17
N PHE A 201 6.38 -10.30 -3.22
CA PHE A 201 6.71 -9.48 -2.05
C PHE A 201 5.45 -8.97 -1.33
N SER A 202 4.52 -8.38 -2.09
CA SER A 202 3.30 -7.81 -1.51
C SER A 202 2.35 -8.89 -0.98
N THR A 203 2.31 -10.08 -1.59
CA THR A 203 1.56 -11.22 -1.06
C THR A 203 2.10 -11.66 0.29
N GLY A 204 3.41 -11.83 0.40
CA GLY A 204 4.03 -12.23 1.67
C GLY A 204 3.87 -11.16 2.75
N THR A 205 4.27 -9.93 2.46
CA THR A 205 4.21 -8.83 3.43
C THR A 205 2.78 -8.46 3.81
N GLY A 206 1.83 -8.58 2.88
CA GLY A 206 0.40 -8.39 3.13
C GLY A 206 -0.17 -9.45 4.08
N ALA A 207 0.25 -10.71 3.94
CA ALA A 207 -0.15 -11.79 4.85
C ALA A 207 0.27 -11.48 6.30
N LEU A 208 1.49 -11.03 6.51
CA LEU A 208 1.98 -10.66 7.83
C LEU A 208 1.30 -9.40 8.37
N TYR A 209 1.32 -8.31 7.58
CA TYR A 209 0.87 -7.01 8.07
C TYR A 209 -0.62 -7.01 8.43
N ALA A 210 -1.45 -7.68 7.66
CA ALA A 210 -2.88 -7.79 7.93
C ALA A 210 -3.19 -8.39 9.32
N TYR A 211 -2.31 -9.25 9.83
CA TYR A 211 -2.46 -9.91 11.14
C TYR A 211 -1.54 -9.36 12.22
N SER A 212 -0.82 -8.27 11.99
CA SER A 212 0.14 -7.71 12.95
C SER A 212 -0.51 -7.32 14.29
N GLU A 213 -1.76 -6.85 14.29
CA GLU A 213 -2.52 -6.59 15.52
C GLU A 213 -2.79 -7.90 16.27
N ARG A 214 -3.15 -8.98 15.58
CA ARG A 214 -3.39 -10.30 16.19
C ARG A 214 -2.10 -10.90 16.76
N ILE A 215 -0.96 -10.72 16.13
CA ILE A 215 0.35 -11.09 16.66
C ILE A 215 0.60 -10.34 17.98
N GLY A 216 0.38 -9.03 18.03
CA GLY A 216 0.50 -8.26 19.27
C GLY A 216 -0.44 -8.76 20.37
N ARG A 217 -1.68 -9.12 20.04
CA ARG A 217 -2.65 -9.68 20.99
C ARG A 217 -2.25 -11.07 21.49
N SER A 218 -1.69 -11.91 20.62
CA SER A 218 -1.26 -13.27 21.02
C SER A 218 -0.14 -13.29 22.07
N ILE A 219 0.62 -12.19 22.16
CA ILE A 219 1.65 -11.98 23.19
C ILE A 219 1.16 -11.05 24.34
N ALA A 220 -0.16 -10.95 24.49
CA ALA A 220 -0.85 -10.24 25.58
C ALA A 220 -0.55 -8.72 25.64
N LEU A 221 -0.21 -8.07 24.50
CA LEU A 221 -0.04 -6.60 24.48
C LEU A 221 -1.40 -5.90 24.55
N PRO A 222 -1.49 -4.79 25.32
CA PRO A 222 -2.67 -3.94 25.35
C PRO A 222 -2.97 -3.32 23.97
N PRO A 223 -4.25 -3.18 23.57
CA PRO A 223 -4.62 -2.58 22.26
C PRO A 223 -4.00 -1.21 22.01
N ALA A 224 -3.91 -0.36 23.04
CA ALA A 224 -3.31 0.96 22.93
C ALA A 224 -1.81 0.92 22.61
N GLN A 225 -1.07 -0.04 23.18
CA GLN A 225 0.35 -0.24 22.87
C GLN A 225 0.53 -0.75 21.44
N ILE A 226 -0.27 -1.72 21.03
CA ILE A 226 -0.25 -2.23 19.65
C ILE A 226 -0.50 -1.10 18.66
N ALA A 227 -1.55 -0.30 18.87
CA ALA A 227 -1.88 0.83 18.02
C ALA A 227 -0.76 1.87 17.96
N SER A 228 -0.14 2.19 19.10
CA SER A 228 0.99 3.12 19.15
C SER A 228 2.18 2.61 18.37
N VAL A 229 2.52 1.32 18.50
CA VAL A 229 3.64 0.71 17.77
C VAL A 229 3.36 0.66 16.28
N LEU A 230 2.16 0.24 15.86
CA LEU A 230 1.79 0.18 14.45
C LEU A 230 1.76 1.57 13.80
N SER A 231 1.21 2.57 14.49
CA SER A 231 1.20 3.97 14.02
C SER A 231 2.61 4.54 13.91
N ALA A 232 3.44 4.32 14.93
CA ALA A 232 4.85 4.76 14.93
C ALA A 232 5.64 4.04 13.81
N GLY A 233 5.36 2.77 13.56
CA GLY A 233 5.98 2.00 12.47
C GLY A 233 5.74 2.63 11.11
N VAL A 234 4.49 2.99 10.80
CA VAL A 234 4.15 3.69 9.56
C VAL A 234 4.96 4.99 9.42
N PHE A 235 5.06 5.76 10.51
CA PHE A 235 5.85 6.99 10.51
C PHE A 235 7.35 6.72 10.31
N VAL A 236 7.90 5.72 10.99
CA VAL A 236 9.31 5.29 10.86
C VAL A 236 9.63 4.83 9.43
N GLY A 237 8.64 4.36 8.68
CA GLY A 237 8.79 4.05 7.25
C GLY A 237 9.33 5.19 6.39
N VAL A 238 9.16 6.46 6.82
CA VAL A 238 9.76 7.64 6.17
C VAL A 238 11.29 7.53 6.13
N LEU A 239 11.91 6.92 7.14
CA LEU A 239 13.36 6.69 7.14
C LEU A 239 13.79 5.77 6.00
N GLY A 240 12.98 4.75 5.68
CA GLY A 240 13.25 3.86 4.53
C GLY A 240 13.25 4.61 3.21
N THR A 241 12.24 5.45 2.99
CA THR A 241 12.16 6.32 1.80
C THR A 241 13.32 7.33 1.78
N GLY A 242 13.65 7.93 2.93
CA GLY A 242 14.78 8.86 3.06
C GLY A 242 16.12 8.19 2.74
N CYS A 243 16.35 6.99 3.27
CA CYS A 243 17.54 6.19 2.92
C CYS A 243 17.60 5.87 1.42
N ALA A 244 16.47 5.50 0.81
CA ALA A 244 16.41 5.25 -0.62
C ALA A 244 16.73 6.52 -1.43
N ALA A 245 16.26 7.68 -1.02
CA ALA A 245 16.53 8.96 -1.67
C ALA A 245 18.04 9.35 -1.57
N VAL A 246 18.64 9.21 -0.38
CA VAL A 246 20.06 9.56 -0.15
C VAL A 246 20.99 8.58 -0.86
N LEU A 247 20.69 7.28 -0.81
CA LEU A 247 21.50 6.24 -1.44
C LEU A 247 21.27 6.15 -2.95
N GLY A 248 20.12 6.54 -3.44
CA GLY A 248 19.63 6.63 -4.81
C GLY A 248 20.59 6.16 -5.91
N ARG A 249 21.40 7.10 -6.44
CA ARG A 249 22.36 6.81 -7.50
C ARG A 249 23.66 6.19 -7.01
N ARG A 250 23.95 6.23 -5.70
CA ARG A 250 25.24 5.72 -5.14
C ARG A 250 25.21 4.22 -4.93
N LEU A 251 24.04 3.64 -4.69
CA LEU A 251 23.88 2.20 -4.50
C LEU A 251 23.42 1.54 -5.81
N ASN A 252 24.12 0.49 -6.22
CA ASN A 252 23.71 -0.31 -7.37
C ASN A 252 22.29 -0.87 -7.13
N ARG A 253 21.40 -0.76 -8.13
CA ARG A 253 20.00 -1.20 -8.01
C ARG A 253 19.85 -2.63 -7.58
N ALA A 254 20.69 -3.54 -8.11
CA ALA A 254 20.62 -4.95 -7.73
C ALA A 254 20.90 -5.13 -6.24
N TRP A 255 21.93 -4.45 -5.72
CA TRP A 255 22.23 -4.47 -4.28
C TRP A 255 21.12 -3.84 -3.45
N ALA A 256 20.57 -2.70 -3.88
CA ALA A 256 19.47 -2.05 -3.17
C ALA A 256 18.23 -2.95 -3.08
N LEU A 257 17.84 -3.57 -4.19
CA LEU A 257 16.73 -4.51 -4.22
C LEU A 257 16.99 -5.74 -3.34
N SER A 258 18.22 -6.28 -3.37
CA SER A 258 18.61 -7.43 -2.54
C SER A 258 18.60 -7.09 -1.04
N ILE A 259 19.15 -5.94 -0.64
CA ILE A 259 19.13 -5.47 0.74
C ILE A 259 17.67 -5.25 1.21
N GLY A 260 16.86 -4.59 0.38
CA GLY A 260 15.47 -4.32 0.69
C GLY A 260 14.66 -5.59 0.90
N ILE A 261 14.79 -6.58 0.01
CA ILE A 261 14.03 -7.83 0.11
C ILE A 261 14.51 -8.71 1.27
N CYS A 262 15.83 -8.79 1.50
CA CYS A 262 16.37 -9.54 2.63
C CYS A 262 15.96 -8.91 3.97
N GLY A 263 16.05 -7.58 4.08
CA GLY A 263 15.60 -6.86 5.27
C GLY A 263 14.10 -7.02 5.53
N SER A 264 13.28 -6.94 4.48
CA SER A 264 11.84 -7.19 4.58
C SER A 264 11.54 -8.64 5.00
N GLY A 265 12.22 -9.62 4.41
CA GLY A 265 12.06 -11.03 4.79
C GLY A 265 12.44 -11.29 6.25
N LEU A 266 13.58 -10.74 6.69
CA LEU A 266 14.01 -10.85 8.08
C LEU A 266 13.02 -10.18 9.04
N SER A 267 12.50 -9.01 8.68
CA SER A 267 11.49 -8.31 9.49
C SER A 267 10.19 -9.10 9.61
N CYS A 268 9.82 -9.85 8.55
CA CYS A 268 8.66 -10.73 8.60
C CYS A 268 8.83 -11.85 9.64
N LEU A 269 10.01 -12.46 9.73
CA LEU A 269 10.30 -13.44 10.77
C LEU A 269 10.34 -12.80 12.16
N LEU A 270 11.02 -11.66 12.30
CA LEU A 270 11.12 -10.95 13.57
C LEU A 270 9.75 -10.57 14.14
N LEU A 271 8.85 -10.05 13.30
CA LEU A 271 7.50 -9.68 13.71
C LEU A 271 6.62 -10.92 13.93
N GLY A 272 6.66 -11.90 13.03
CA GLY A 272 5.84 -13.11 13.11
C GLY A 272 6.14 -13.97 14.34
N PHE A 273 7.39 -14.00 14.79
CA PHE A 273 7.85 -14.73 15.99
C PHE A 273 8.11 -13.82 17.20
N ALA A 274 7.49 -12.63 17.22
CA ALA A 274 7.61 -11.75 18.38
C ALA A 274 7.06 -12.41 19.65
N THR A 275 7.79 -12.26 20.75
CA THR A 275 7.44 -12.86 22.06
C THR A 275 7.14 -11.81 23.14
N HIS A 276 7.52 -10.56 22.90
CA HIS A 276 7.32 -9.45 23.83
C HIS A 276 7.35 -8.10 23.10
N LEU A 277 6.96 -7.02 23.77
CA LEU A 277 6.79 -5.68 23.21
C LEU A 277 8.00 -5.19 22.41
N VAL A 278 9.23 -5.38 22.93
CA VAL A 278 10.44 -4.85 22.27
C VAL A 278 10.68 -5.52 20.92
N VAL A 279 10.53 -6.85 20.85
CA VAL A 279 10.69 -7.61 19.60
C VAL A 279 9.56 -7.28 18.63
N PHE A 280 8.34 -7.13 19.12
CA PHE A 280 7.19 -6.71 18.30
C PHE A 280 7.43 -5.32 17.70
N ALA A 281 7.82 -4.34 18.53
CA ALA A 281 8.09 -2.98 18.05
C ALA A 281 9.26 -2.94 17.07
N ALA A 282 10.36 -3.62 17.38
CA ALA A 282 11.50 -3.75 16.46
C ALA A 282 11.07 -4.38 15.12
N GLY A 283 10.29 -5.46 15.17
CA GLY A 283 9.75 -6.12 13.99
C GLY A 283 8.92 -5.17 13.12
N VAL A 284 8.01 -4.41 13.73
CA VAL A 284 7.17 -3.43 13.03
C VAL A 284 8.02 -2.29 12.42
N PHE A 285 8.99 -1.76 13.17
CA PHE A 285 9.82 -0.65 12.69
C PHE A 285 10.74 -1.07 11.56
N VAL A 286 11.42 -2.20 11.72
CA VAL A 286 12.28 -2.78 10.68
C VAL A 286 11.47 -3.12 9.43
N TYR A 287 10.27 -3.69 9.61
CA TYR A 287 9.34 -3.96 8.51
C TYR A 287 9.06 -2.70 7.69
N TRP A 288 8.61 -1.62 8.32
CA TRP A 288 8.26 -0.40 7.61
C TRP A 288 9.44 0.30 6.95
N VAL A 289 10.64 0.28 7.59
CA VAL A 289 11.86 0.84 6.98
C VAL A 289 12.21 0.09 5.71
N PHE A 290 12.31 -1.24 5.76
CA PHE A 290 12.71 -2.02 4.58
C PHE A 290 11.61 -2.12 3.53
N TYR A 291 10.32 -2.13 3.94
CA TYR A 291 9.19 -2.07 3.02
C TYR A 291 9.26 -0.79 2.17
N MET A 292 9.37 0.38 2.80
CA MET A 292 9.40 1.66 2.11
C MET A 292 10.70 1.87 1.31
N PHE A 293 11.82 1.37 1.82
CA PHE A 293 13.08 1.35 1.09
C PHE A 293 12.96 0.54 -0.21
N LEU A 294 12.53 -0.70 -0.11
CA LEU A 294 12.36 -1.59 -1.26
C LEU A 294 11.33 -1.04 -2.26
N TYR A 295 10.18 -0.57 -1.75
CA TYR A 295 9.12 0.02 -2.55
C TYR A 295 9.62 1.18 -3.43
N SER A 296 10.46 2.06 -2.86
CA SER A 296 11.06 3.17 -3.59
C SER A 296 11.96 2.68 -4.74
N TYR A 297 12.74 1.62 -4.52
CA TYR A 297 13.59 1.03 -5.56
C TYR A 297 12.81 0.23 -6.60
N LEU A 298 11.70 -0.43 -6.24
CA LEU A 298 10.81 -1.09 -7.19
C LEU A 298 10.18 -0.07 -8.15
N LEU A 299 9.66 1.04 -7.63
CA LEU A 299 9.14 2.15 -8.45
C LEU A 299 10.22 2.77 -9.34
N GLY A 300 11.38 3.06 -8.77
CA GLY A 300 12.52 3.60 -9.53
C GLY A 300 13.01 2.64 -10.61
N THR A 301 12.93 1.34 -10.38
CA THR A 301 13.30 0.31 -11.38
C THR A 301 12.24 0.24 -12.49
N ALA A 302 10.96 0.32 -12.12
CA ALA A 302 9.88 0.40 -13.10
C ALA A 302 10.04 1.60 -14.04
N ALA A 303 10.39 2.77 -13.51
CA ALA A 303 10.63 3.99 -14.29
C ALA A 303 11.85 3.88 -15.23
N VAL A 304 12.87 3.12 -14.85
CA VAL A 304 14.04 2.85 -15.73
C VAL A 304 13.69 1.87 -16.85
N LEU A 305 12.90 0.84 -16.55
CA LEU A 305 12.46 -0.12 -17.57
C LEU A 305 11.46 0.50 -18.55
N ASP A 306 10.59 1.36 -18.06
CA ASP A 306 9.55 2.01 -18.84
C ASP A 306 9.34 3.47 -18.41
N PRO A 307 10.00 4.42 -19.12
CA PRO A 307 9.82 5.85 -18.86
C PRO A 307 8.38 6.35 -19.09
N THR A 308 7.51 5.57 -19.77
CA THR A 308 6.10 5.94 -19.95
C THR A 308 5.25 5.73 -18.69
N GLY A 309 5.81 5.05 -17.67
CA GLY A 309 5.18 4.85 -16.35
C GLY A 309 4.18 3.70 -16.26
N LYS A 310 3.99 2.92 -17.33
CA LYS A 310 2.99 1.84 -17.36
C LYS A 310 3.37 0.65 -16.51
N VAL A 311 4.67 0.27 -16.54
CA VAL A 311 5.19 -0.80 -15.70
C VAL A 311 5.03 -0.42 -14.23
N GLY A 312 5.26 0.86 -13.87
CA GLY A 312 5.03 1.35 -12.52
C GLY A 312 3.56 1.30 -12.09
N THR A 313 2.66 1.72 -12.97
CA THR A 313 1.21 1.67 -12.71
C THR A 313 0.71 0.24 -12.56
N LEU A 314 1.15 -0.68 -13.42
CA LEU A 314 0.80 -2.08 -13.32
C LEU A 314 1.39 -2.72 -12.05
N GLY A 315 2.62 -2.35 -11.68
CA GLY A 315 3.27 -2.79 -10.45
C GLY A 315 2.49 -2.37 -9.20
N GLY A 316 2.01 -1.13 -9.14
CA GLY A 316 1.15 -0.66 -8.06
C GLY A 316 -0.20 -1.40 -8.00
N GLY A 317 -0.78 -1.75 -9.13
CA GLY A 317 -2.00 -2.60 -9.20
C GLY A 317 -1.72 -4.02 -8.68
N LEU A 318 -0.61 -4.62 -9.09
CA LEU A 318 -0.20 -5.95 -8.63
C LEU A 318 0.20 -5.96 -7.16
N GLU A 319 0.74 -4.87 -6.65
CA GLU A 319 0.99 -4.69 -5.21
C GLU A 319 -0.31 -4.83 -4.40
N ARG A 320 -1.36 -4.15 -4.81
CA ARG A 320 -2.67 -4.22 -4.14
C ARG A 320 -3.30 -5.61 -4.25
N LEU A 321 -3.23 -6.23 -5.44
CA LEU A 321 -3.70 -7.61 -5.63
C LEU A 321 -2.88 -8.60 -4.81
N GLY A 322 -1.56 -8.44 -4.77
CA GLY A 322 -0.68 -9.23 -3.92
C GLY A 322 -1.04 -9.10 -2.45
N TYR A 323 -1.23 -7.86 -1.96
CA TYR A 323 -1.67 -7.64 -0.58
C TYR A 323 -3.01 -8.33 -0.29
N ALA A 324 -3.98 -8.22 -1.18
CA ALA A 324 -5.28 -8.88 -1.04
C ALA A 324 -5.12 -10.40 -0.92
N LEU A 325 -4.36 -11.02 -1.84
CA LEU A 325 -4.05 -12.45 -1.78
C LEU A 325 -3.34 -12.81 -0.48
N GLY A 326 -2.40 -11.98 -0.04
CA GLY A 326 -1.68 -12.14 1.22
C GLY A 326 -2.62 -12.16 2.41
N ALA A 327 -3.54 -11.20 2.52
CA ALA A 327 -4.52 -11.15 3.61
C ALA A 327 -5.39 -12.41 3.65
N GLY A 328 -5.85 -12.88 2.48
CA GLY A 328 -6.63 -14.11 2.36
C GLY A 328 -5.85 -15.35 2.78
N LEU A 329 -4.65 -15.55 2.22
CA LEU A 329 -3.77 -16.68 2.56
C LEU A 329 -3.34 -16.62 4.01
N GLY A 330 -2.97 -15.42 4.51
CA GLY A 330 -2.59 -15.20 5.91
C GLY A 330 -3.69 -15.65 6.87
N GLY A 331 -4.97 -15.42 6.54
CA GLY A 331 -6.10 -15.90 7.33
C GLY A 331 -6.18 -17.41 7.41
N ILE A 332 -6.06 -18.10 6.28
CA ILE A 332 -6.07 -19.56 6.22
C ILE A 332 -4.90 -20.13 7.03
N PHE A 333 -3.70 -19.59 6.84
CA PHE A 333 -2.52 -20.05 7.57
C PHE A 333 -2.61 -19.77 9.07
N ALA A 334 -3.08 -18.57 9.46
CA ALA A 334 -3.26 -18.22 10.86
C ALA A 334 -4.28 -19.11 11.57
N GLU A 335 -5.33 -19.53 10.88
CA GLU A 335 -6.36 -20.42 11.43
C GLU A 335 -5.84 -21.84 11.70
N HIS A 336 -5.00 -22.38 10.79
CA HIS A 336 -4.51 -23.75 10.88
C HIS A 336 -3.19 -23.89 11.69
N TRP A 337 -2.32 -22.87 11.59
CA TRP A 337 -0.96 -22.93 12.16
C TRP A 337 -0.61 -21.77 13.09
N GLY A 338 -1.60 -20.95 13.44
CA GLY A 338 -1.41 -19.79 14.31
C GLY A 338 -0.78 -18.58 13.59
N TYR A 339 -0.82 -17.42 14.24
CA TYR A 339 -0.43 -16.15 13.65
C TYR A 339 1.06 -16.05 13.26
N ALA A 340 1.95 -16.81 13.92
CA ALA A 340 3.37 -16.87 13.54
C ALA A 340 3.58 -17.37 12.09
N SER A 341 2.67 -18.20 11.57
CA SER A 341 2.72 -18.69 10.18
C SER A 341 2.62 -17.57 9.14
N THR A 342 1.99 -16.46 9.49
CA THR A 342 1.92 -15.29 8.60
C THR A 342 3.30 -14.64 8.39
N GLY A 343 4.17 -14.72 9.42
CA GLY A 343 5.58 -14.31 9.31
C GLY A 343 6.38 -15.19 8.35
N LEU A 344 6.14 -16.52 8.39
CA LEU A 344 6.72 -17.45 7.42
C LEU A 344 6.24 -17.18 6.00
N LEU A 345 4.95 -16.92 5.80
CA LEU A 345 4.41 -16.49 4.50
C LEU A 345 5.07 -15.20 4.01
N GLY A 346 5.27 -14.24 4.90
CA GLY A 346 6.00 -13.01 4.62
C GLY A 346 7.40 -13.26 4.10
N PHE A 347 8.15 -14.10 4.82
CA PHE A 347 9.49 -14.51 4.45
C PHE A 347 9.53 -15.28 3.11
N LEU A 348 8.62 -16.23 2.92
CA LEU A 348 8.53 -17.02 1.68
C LEU A 348 8.17 -16.14 0.47
N GLY A 349 7.29 -15.14 0.62
CA GLY A 349 7.00 -14.16 -0.43
C GLY A 349 8.23 -13.35 -0.82
N CYS A 350 9.02 -12.90 0.16
CA CYS A 350 10.30 -12.23 -0.09
C CYS A 350 11.32 -13.16 -0.76
N LEU A 351 11.39 -14.42 -0.33
CA LEU A 351 12.26 -15.42 -0.92
C LEU A 351 11.87 -15.71 -2.38
N ALA A 352 10.58 -15.85 -2.68
CA ALA A 352 10.07 -16.05 -4.04
C ALA A 352 10.41 -14.85 -4.95
N ALA A 353 10.22 -13.62 -4.44
CA ALA A 353 10.61 -12.41 -5.16
C ALA A 353 12.11 -12.38 -5.48
N ALA A 354 12.95 -12.74 -4.50
CA ALA A 354 14.40 -12.79 -4.68
C ALA A 354 14.84 -13.92 -5.63
N ALA A 355 14.32 -15.13 -5.45
CA ALA A 355 14.80 -16.32 -6.18
C ALA A 355 14.28 -16.39 -7.62
N ILE A 356 13.06 -15.92 -7.89
CA ILE A 356 12.41 -16.05 -9.19
C ILE A 356 12.37 -14.70 -9.93
N GLY A 357 11.98 -13.63 -9.25
CA GLY A 357 11.80 -12.31 -9.86
C GLY A 357 13.12 -11.62 -10.20
N PHE A 358 14.04 -11.53 -9.25
CA PHE A 358 15.27 -10.76 -9.42
C PHE A 358 16.27 -11.32 -10.43
N PRO A 359 16.48 -12.64 -10.61
CA PRO A 359 17.40 -13.14 -11.63
C PRO A 359 17.04 -12.71 -13.06
N SER A 360 15.74 -12.68 -13.39
CA SER A 360 15.28 -12.22 -14.70
C SER A 360 15.43 -10.71 -14.85
N LEU A 361 15.15 -9.95 -13.80
CA LEU A 361 15.30 -8.51 -13.75
C LEU A 361 16.77 -8.08 -13.87
N PHE A 362 17.68 -8.71 -13.12
CA PHE A 362 19.10 -8.34 -13.10
C PHE A 362 19.81 -8.61 -14.43
N ARG A 363 19.36 -9.62 -15.20
CA ARG A 363 19.88 -9.83 -16.57
C ARG A 363 19.62 -8.63 -17.48
N VAL A 364 18.51 -7.94 -17.30
CA VAL A 364 18.12 -6.77 -18.11
C VAL A 364 18.80 -5.50 -17.59
N LEU A 365 19.04 -5.38 -16.29
CA LEU A 365 19.66 -4.19 -15.69
C LEU A 365 21.19 -4.12 -15.92
N ARG A 366 21.88 -5.24 -16.14
CA ARG A 366 23.34 -5.29 -16.37
C ARG A 366 23.83 -4.43 -17.55
N PRO A 367 23.23 -4.45 -18.75
CA PRO A 367 23.63 -3.63 -19.89
C PRO A 367 23.49 -2.13 -19.62
N HIS A 368 22.47 -1.73 -18.87
CA HIS A 368 22.22 -0.32 -18.54
C HIS A 368 23.25 0.24 -17.54
N ALA A 369 23.76 -0.59 -16.65
CA ALA A 369 24.82 -0.20 -15.72
C ALA A 369 26.17 -0.01 -16.43
N ALA A 370 26.50 -0.85 -17.43
CA ALA A 370 27.70 -0.71 -18.24
C ALA A 370 27.66 0.56 -19.10
N ALA A 371 26.54 0.84 -19.76
CA ALA A 371 26.34 2.03 -20.60
C ALA A 371 26.35 3.36 -19.82
N SER A 372 26.00 3.34 -18.52
CA SER A 372 26.11 4.53 -17.66
C SER A 372 27.51 4.74 -17.08
N ALA A 373 28.30 3.68 -16.93
CA ALA A 373 29.68 3.75 -16.48
C ALA A 373 30.64 4.27 -17.59
N ASP A 374 30.30 4.00 -18.85
CA ASP A 374 31.07 4.45 -20.03
C ASP A 374 30.73 5.87 -20.53
N ARG A 375 29.82 6.58 -19.89
CA ARG A 375 29.65 8.01 -20.16
C ARG A 375 30.69 8.79 -19.34
N PRO A 376 31.83 9.20 -19.95
CA PRO A 376 32.68 10.17 -19.32
C PRO A 376 31.87 11.43 -19.09
N LEU A 377 32.05 12.04 -17.92
CA LEU A 377 31.59 13.38 -17.63
C LEU A 377 32.08 14.31 -18.76
N ARG A 378 31.32 14.45 -19.83
CA ARG A 378 31.53 15.55 -20.75
C ARG A 378 31.24 16.80 -19.93
N ALA A 379 32.28 17.38 -19.41
CA ALA A 379 32.31 18.75 -18.99
C ALA A 379 31.66 19.54 -20.14
N GLU A 380 30.51 20.10 -19.94
CA GLU A 380 30.04 21.23 -20.71
C GLU A 380 31.06 22.35 -20.53
N ARG A 381 32.06 22.37 -21.38
CA ARG A 381 32.80 23.61 -21.62
C ARG A 381 31.80 24.57 -22.23
N LEU A 382 31.27 25.45 -21.40
CA LEU A 382 30.72 26.72 -21.86
C LEU A 382 31.82 27.36 -22.71
N ASP A 383 31.70 27.29 -24.02
CA ASP A 383 32.44 28.13 -24.95
C ASP A 383 31.93 29.57 -24.77
N LEU A 384 32.52 30.24 -23.80
CA LEU A 384 32.56 31.69 -23.75
C LEU A 384 33.61 32.12 -24.78
N ARG A 385 33.17 32.37 -26.01
CA ARG A 385 33.98 33.17 -26.94
C ARG A 385 33.48 34.63 -26.88
N PRO A 386 34.42 35.55 -26.91
CA PRO A 386 34.19 37.00 -26.73
C PRO A 386 33.37 37.65 -27.82
#